data_968bd1ce8d0801392bf677e31f4ef24c
#
_entry.id   968bd1ce8d0801392bf677e31f4ef24c
#
_cell.length_a   1.000
_cell.length_b   1.000
_cell.length_c   1.000
_cell.angle_alpha   90.00
_cell.angle_beta   90.00
_cell.angle_gamma   90.00
#
_symmetry.space_group_name_H-M   'P 1'
#
loop_
_entity.id
_entity.type
_entity.pdbx_description
1 polymer ?
#
loop_
_entity_poly.entity_id
_entity_poly.type
_entity_poly.pdbx_seq_one_letter_code
_entity_poly.pdbx_strand_id
1 'polypeptide(L)'
;MAAPDCTTNESRDWARRPGGMLFWWVLPILIGASTYVLNLSFAADAFIWAGAFAWMGTGCLLNARRCARLHCFISGPALWLGAIAAALVGSGIISGPHALSNVVSITIVLAMLSCVPEMIWGRYARQD
;
A
#
# COMPACT_ATOMS: atom_id res chain seq x y z
N MET A 1 11.00 -8.17 24.20
CA MET A 1 11.43 -8.80 22.95
C MET A 1 12.06 -7.71 22.10
N ALA A 2 13.37 -7.73 21.92
CA ALA A 2 14.03 -6.79 21.02
C ALA A 2 13.55 -7.09 19.60
N ALA A 3 13.06 -6.07 18.87
CA ALA A 3 12.75 -6.23 17.45
C ALA A 3 14.05 -6.60 16.72
N PRO A 4 14.02 -7.51 15.75
CA PRO A 4 15.22 -7.93 15.05
C PRO A 4 15.86 -6.71 14.38
N ASP A 5 17.14 -6.51 14.65
CA ASP A 5 17.93 -5.43 14.10
C ASP A 5 17.98 -5.54 12.57
N CYS A 6 17.26 -4.66 11.89
CA CYS A 6 17.20 -4.66 10.43
C CYS A 6 18.44 -4.04 9.78
N THR A 7 19.32 -3.40 10.56
CA THR A 7 20.61 -2.91 10.05
C THR A 7 21.53 -4.08 9.69
N THR A 8 21.38 -5.23 10.38
CA THR A 8 22.13 -6.46 10.12
C THR A 8 21.36 -7.43 9.20
N ASN A 9 20.09 -7.17 8.86
CA ASN A 9 19.21 -8.13 8.20
C ASN A 9 18.52 -7.55 6.95
N GLU A 10 19.27 -6.88 6.09
CA GLU A 10 18.79 -6.44 4.76
C GLU A 10 18.13 -7.58 3.95
N SER A 11 18.49 -8.82 4.25
CA SER A 11 17.92 -10.02 3.64
C SER A 11 16.46 -10.29 4.06
N ARG A 12 15.96 -9.68 5.14
CA ARG A 12 14.58 -9.83 5.62
C ARG A 12 13.62 -8.77 5.11
N ASP A 13 14.13 -7.67 4.55
CA ASP A 13 13.29 -6.61 3.98
C ASP A 13 12.76 -7.02 2.60
N TRP A 14 11.46 -7.26 2.52
CA TRP A 14 10.80 -7.63 1.25
C TRP A 14 10.88 -6.54 0.19
N ALA A 15 10.94 -5.27 0.57
CA ALA A 15 11.07 -4.16 -0.37
C ALA A 15 12.44 -4.12 -1.06
N ARG A 16 13.47 -4.77 -0.49
CA ARG A 16 14.81 -4.90 -1.11
C ARG A 16 14.98 -6.18 -1.92
N ARG A 17 14.10 -7.15 -1.73
CA ARG A 17 14.09 -8.39 -2.52
C ARG A 17 13.22 -8.19 -3.76
N PRO A 18 13.73 -8.41 -4.98
CA PRO A 18 12.96 -8.21 -6.20
C PRO A 18 11.67 -9.04 -6.21
N GLY A 19 11.70 -10.28 -5.75
CA GLY A 19 10.51 -11.13 -5.64
C GLY A 19 9.48 -10.62 -4.61
N GLY A 20 9.95 -10.11 -3.46
CA GLY A 20 9.08 -9.53 -2.44
C GLY A 20 8.44 -8.23 -2.94
N MET A 21 9.22 -7.37 -3.58
CA MET A 21 8.72 -6.13 -4.16
C MET A 21 7.69 -6.38 -5.26
N LEU A 22 7.97 -7.33 -6.17
CA LEU A 22 7.04 -7.73 -7.22
C LEU A 22 5.72 -8.24 -6.65
N PHE A 23 5.76 -9.15 -5.66
CA PHE A 23 4.57 -9.78 -5.11
C PHE A 23 3.69 -8.81 -4.29
N TRP A 24 4.30 -7.98 -3.42
CA TRP A 24 3.54 -7.16 -2.48
C TRP A 24 3.11 -5.80 -3.04
N TRP A 25 3.82 -5.26 -4.05
CA TRP A 25 3.54 -3.91 -4.56
C TRP A 25 3.27 -3.87 -6.05
N VAL A 26 4.10 -4.50 -6.88
CA VAL A 26 3.95 -4.41 -8.33
C VAL A 26 2.74 -5.20 -8.81
N LEU A 27 2.58 -6.43 -8.36
CA LEU A 27 1.47 -7.30 -8.79
C LEU A 27 0.08 -6.72 -8.47
N PRO A 28 -0.21 -6.24 -7.24
CA PRO A 28 -1.50 -5.61 -6.94
C PRO A 28 -1.77 -4.35 -7.79
N ILE A 29 -0.74 -3.53 -8.04
CA ILE A 29 -0.88 -2.35 -8.90
C ILE A 29 -1.23 -2.76 -10.35
N LEU A 30 -0.56 -3.78 -10.89
CA LEU A 30 -0.85 -4.29 -12.23
C LEU A 30 -2.27 -4.86 -12.32
N ILE A 31 -2.73 -5.58 -11.29
CA ILE A 31 -4.12 -6.08 -11.22
C ILE A 31 -5.10 -4.90 -11.19
N GLY A 32 -4.89 -3.90 -10.35
CA GLY A 32 -5.71 -2.70 -10.33
C GLY A 32 -5.70 -1.95 -11.66
N ALA A 33 -4.51 -1.74 -12.24
CA ALA A 33 -4.38 -1.04 -13.51
C ALA A 33 -5.01 -1.80 -14.70
N SER A 34 -5.07 -3.13 -14.65
CA SER A 34 -5.69 -3.93 -15.71
C SER A 34 -7.19 -3.66 -15.88
N THR A 35 -7.86 -3.15 -14.84
CA THR A 35 -9.29 -2.82 -14.90
C THR A 35 -9.60 -1.74 -15.93
N TYR A 36 -8.66 -0.81 -16.19
CA TYR A 36 -8.82 0.23 -17.22
C TYR A 36 -8.87 -0.34 -18.64
N VAL A 37 -8.26 -1.50 -18.87
CA VAL A 37 -8.24 -2.18 -20.17
C VAL A 37 -9.43 -3.12 -20.32
N LEU A 38 -9.86 -3.74 -19.22
CA LEU A 38 -10.89 -4.79 -19.25
C LEU A 38 -12.32 -4.27 -19.32
N ASN A 39 -12.55 -2.94 -19.22
CA ASN A 39 -13.87 -2.30 -19.25
C ASN A 39 -14.89 -2.99 -18.31
N LEU A 40 -14.47 -3.23 -17.09
CA LEU A 40 -15.30 -3.86 -16.07
C LEU A 40 -16.42 -2.93 -15.58
N SER A 41 -17.40 -3.49 -14.87
CA SER A 41 -18.39 -2.67 -14.19
C SER A 41 -17.71 -1.81 -13.11
N PHE A 42 -18.27 -0.62 -12.88
CA PHE A 42 -17.74 0.32 -11.88
C PHE A 42 -17.54 -0.30 -10.48
N ALA A 43 -18.51 -1.13 -10.06
CA ALA A 43 -18.41 -1.84 -8.78
C ALA A 43 -17.26 -2.85 -8.77
N ALA A 44 -17.08 -3.63 -9.86
CA ALA A 44 -15.99 -4.59 -9.96
C ALA A 44 -14.62 -3.89 -9.95
N ASP A 45 -14.48 -2.79 -10.66
CA ASP A 45 -13.27 -1.97 -10.66
C ASP A 45 -12.94 -1.47 -9.24
N ALA A 46 -13.91 -0.92 -8.54
CA ALA A 46 -13.74 -0.42 -7.17
C ALA A 46 -13.33 -1.53 -6.18
N PHE A 47 -13.93 -2.73 -6.27
CA PHE A 47 -13.56 -3.85 -5.40
C PHE A 47 -12.19 -4.44 -5.74
N ILE A 48 -11.78 -4.43 -7.00
CA ILE A 48 -10.42 -4.85 -7.39
C ILE A 48 -9.39 -3.88 -6.80
N TRP A 49 -9.61 -2.57 -6.89
CA TRP A 49 -8.74 -1.58 -6.24
C TRP A 49 -8.74 -1.69 -4.72
N ALA A 50 -9.90 -1.96 -4.10
CA ALA A 50 -9.97 -2.24 -2.67
C ALA A 50 -9.11 -3.44 -2.28
N GLY A 51 -9.18 -4.54 -3.03
CA GLY A 51 -8.35 -5.72 -2.83
C GLY A 51 -6.86 -5.43 -3.03
N ALA A 52 -6.49 -4.68 -4.07
CA ALA A 52 -5.12 -4.29 -4.34
C ALA A 52 -4.52 -3.44 -3.20
N PHE A 53 -5.25 -2.44 -2.71
CA PHE A 53 -4.81 -1.63 -1.59
C PHE A 53 -4.72 -2.41 -0.27
N ALA A 54 -5.68 -3.28 0.02
CA ALA A 54 -5.63 -4.16 1.20
C ALA A 54 -4.40 -5.10 1.14
N TRP A 55 -4.10 -5.65 -0.03
CA TRP A 55 -2.92 -6.49 -0.24
C TRP A 55 -1.62 -5.70 0.01
N MET A 56 -1.44 -4.55 -0.64
CA MET A 56 -0.26 -3.69 -0.44
C MET A 56 -0.15 -3.20 1.00
N GLY A 57 -1.26 -2.78 1.62
CA GLY A 57 -1.31 -2.34 3.01
C GLY A 57 -0.90 -3.44 3.98
N THR A 58 -1.34 -4.68 3.74
CA THR A 58 -0.93 -5.85 4.52
C THR A 58 0.57 -6.11 4.36
N GLY A 59 1.09 -6.04 3.14
CA GLY A 59 2.53 -6.16 2.88
C GLY A 59 3.35 -5.11 3.63
N CYS A 60 2.90 -3.85 3.62
CA CYS A 60 3.55 -2.78 4.37
C CYS A 60 3.52 -3.02 5.89
N LEU A 61 2.36 -3.40 6.46
CA LEU A 61 2.24 -3.66 7.91
C LEU A 61 3.10 -4.84 8.36
N LEU A 62 3.13 -5.92 7.58
CA LEU A 62 3.99 -7.07 7.87
C LEU A 62 5.47 -6.68 7.77
N ASN A 63 5.86 -5.91 6.75
CA ASN A 63 7.23 -5.44 6.59
C ASN A 63 7.63 -4.45 7.70
N ALA A 64 6.71 -3.58 8.14
CA ALA A 64 6.91 -2.68 9.29
C ALA A 64 7.21 -3.46 10.57
N ARG A 65 6.45 -4.53 10.85
CA ARG A 65 6.69 -5.40 12.02
C ARG A 65 8.01 -6.15 11.94
N ARG A 66 8.47 -6.49 10.73
CA ARG A 66 9.72 -7.27 10.53
C ARG A 66 10.95 -6.39 10.58
N CYS A 67 10.88 -5.20 10.01
CA CYS A 67 12.04 -4.37 9.71
C CYS A 67 11.97 -2.96 10.29
N ALA A 68 10.90 -2.61 11.03
CA ALA A 68 10.70 -1.26 11.59
C ALA A 68 10.88 -0.15 10.53
N ARG A 69 10.50 -0.43 9.28
CA ARG A 69 10.68 0.51 8.18
C ARG A 69 9.70 1.67 8.29
N LEU A 70 10.19 2.90 8.26
CA LEU A 70 9.44 4.08 8.68
C LEU A 70 8.22 4.35 7.77
N HIS A 71 8.39 4.29 6.44
CA HIS A 71 7.28 4.52 5.52
C HIS A 71 6.17 3.47 5.66
N CYS A 72 6.52 2.22 5.99
CA CYS A 72 5.54 1.14 6.12
C CYS A 72 4.57 1.36 7.29
N PHE A 73 4.97 2.08 8.35
CA PHE A 73 4.09 2.46 9.45
C PHE A 73 3.02 3.48 9.03
N ILE A 74 3.32 4.30 8.04
CA ILE A 74 2.41 5.35 7.55
C ILE A 74 1.63 4.83 6.33
N SER A 75 2.32 4.24 5.35
CA SER A 75 1.68 3.74 4.12
C SER A 75 0.76 2.55 4.36
N GLY A 76 1.07 1.68 5.32
CA GLY A 76 0.23 0.53 5.65
C GLY A 76 -1.19 0.93 6.02
N PRO A 77 -1.40 1.75 7.08
CA PRO A 77 -2.72 2.27 7.43
C PRO A 77 -3.36 3.11 6.32
N ALA A 78 -2.59 3.95 5.61
CA ALA A 78 -3.12 4.76 4.51
C ALA A 78 -3.69 3.90 3.37
N LEU A 79 -3.00 2.82 3.00
CA LEU A 79 -3.47 1.87 1.99
C LEU A 79 -4.72 1.11 2.46
N TRP A 80 -4.81 0.74 3.74
CA TRP A 80 -6.01 0.12 4.30
C TRP A 80 -7.20 1.07 4.31
N LEU A 81 -7.00 2.36 4.64
CA LEU A 81 -8.05 3.38 4.52
C LEU A 81 -8.48 3.55 3.06
N GLY A 82 -7.55 3.54 2.12
CA GLY A 82 -7.83 3.55 0.69
C GLY A 82 -8.65 2.33 0.26
N ALA A 83 -8.35 1.14 0.79
CA ALA A 83 -9.10 -0.08 0.53
C ALA A 83 -10.54 0.02 1.01
N ILE A 84 -10.75 0.53 2.23
CA ILE A 84 -12.10 0.75 2.80
C ILE A 84 -12.86 1.78 1.95
N ALA A 85 -12.22 2.91 1.62
CA ALA A 85 -12.85 3.95 0.80
C ALA A 85 -13.24 3.42 -0.59
N ALA A 86 -12.37 2.65 -1.25
CA ALA A 86 -12.68 2.03 -2.55
C ALA A 86 -13.85 1.02 -2.44
N ALA A 87 -13.91 0.23 -1.36
CA ALA A 87 -15.03 -0.68 -1.11
C ALA A 87 -16.35 0.07 -0.88
N LEU A 88 -16.31 1.21 -0.16
CA LEU A 88 -17.49 2.06 0.03
C LEU A 88 -17.96 2.71 -1.27
N VAL A 89 -17.05 3.04 -2.18
CA VAL A 89 -17.39 3.50 -3.54
C VAL A 89 -18.01 2.35 -4.33
N GLY A 90 -17.44 1.15 -4.29
CA GLY A 90 -17.97 -0.02 -4.99
C GLY A 90 -19.35 -0.45 -4.51
N SER A 91 -19.65 -0.28 -3.22
CA SER A 91 -20.97 -0.55 -2.64
C SER A 91 -22.00 0.57 -2.87
N GLY A 92 -21.60 1.69 -3.50
CA GLY A 92 -22.49 2.82 -3.77
C GLY A 92 -22.77 3.75 -2.58
N ILE A 93 -22.11 3.50 -1.42
CA ILE A 93 -22.23 4.38 -0.24
C ILE A 93 -21.58 5.74 -0.52
N ILE A 94 -20.43 5.73 -1.17
CA ILE A 94 -19.79 6.93 -1.68
C ILE A 94 -20.03 6.97 -3.19
N SER A 95 -20.75 7.98 -3.65
CA SER A 95 -21.10 8.15 -5.06
C SER A 95 -20.58 9.50 -5.59
N GLY A 96 -20.23 9.52 -6.87
CA GLY A 96 -19.77 10.72 -7.56
C GLY A 96 -19.06 10.37 -8.86
N PRO A 97 -19.01 11.31 -9.82
CA PRO A 97 -18.48 11.04 -11.16
C PRO A 97 -16.99 10.66 -11.16
N HIS A 98 -16.25 11.04 -10.14
CA HIS A 98 -14.81 10.76 -10.01
C HIS A 98 -14.44 10.11 -8.66
N ALA A 99 -15.41 9.54 -7.94
CA ALA A 99 -15.18 9.03 -6.59
C ALA A 99 -14.05 8.01 -6.53
N LEU A 100 -14.04 7.00 -7.41
CA LEU A 100 -13.01 5.97 -7.45
C LEU A 100 -11.64 6.55 -7.85
N SER A 101 -11.60 7.37 -8.89
CA SER A 101 -10.36 8.00 -9.36
C SER A 101 -9.71 8.86 -8.28
N ASN A 102 -10.52 9.61 -7.52
CA ASN A 102 -10.04 10.42 -6.40
C ASN A 102 -9.49 9.54 -5.28
N VAL A 103 -10.21 8.48 -4.89
CA VAL A 103 -9.75 7.54 -3.86
C VAL A 103 -8.42 6.91 -4.27
N VAL A 104 -8.32 6.40 -5.51
CA VAL A 104 -7.09 5.78 -6.03
C VAL A 104 -5.93 6.77 -6.03
N SER A 105 -6.14 7.97 -6.59
CA SER A 105 -5.10 8.99 -6.70
C SER A 105 -4.63 9.48 -5.33
N ILE A 106 -5.54 9.80 -4.42
CA ILE A 106 -5.19 10.25 -3.07
C ILE A 106 -4.44 9.16 -2.31
N THR A 107 -4.89 7.91 -2.39
CA THR A 107 -4.24 6.80 -1.69
C THR A 107 -2.82 6.58 -2.20
N ILE A 108 -2.61 6.61 -3.52
CA ILE A 108 -1.27 6.47 -4.12
C ILE A 108 -0.36 7.63 -3.71
N VAL A 109 -0.86 8.87 -3.79
CA VAL A 109 -0.08 10.06 -3.39
C VAL A 109 0.32 9.98 -1.92
N LEU A 110 -0.59 9.61 -1.02
CA LEU A 110 -0.29 9.43 0.40
C LEU A 110 0.75 8.34 0.63
N ALA A 111 0.63 7.21 -0.08
CA ALA A 111 1.62 6.14 -0.01
C ALA A 111 2.99 6.59 -0.51
N MET A 112 3.06 7.39 -1.58
CA MET A 112 4.33 7.96 -2.06
C MET A 112 4.91 8.99 -1.10
N LEU A 113 4.08 9.89 -0.55
CA LEU A 113 4.51 10.90 0.42
C LEU A 113 5.03 10.26 1.72
N SER A 114 4.55 9.07 2.09
CA SER A 114 5.06 8.35 3.25
C SER A 114 6.54 7.94 3.14
N CYS A 115 7.11 7.97 1.92
CA CYS A 115 8.54 7.74 1.71
C CYS A 115 9.41 8.97 2.04
N VAL A 116 8.82 10.18 2.12
CA VAL A 116 9.57 11.43 2.41
C VAL A 116 10.26 11.38 3.78
N PRO A 117 9.62 10.93 4.88
CA PRO A 117 10.30 10.77 6.16
C PRO A 117 11.55 9.89 6.11
N GLU A 118 11.56 8.84 5.27
CA GLU A 118 12.75 8.01 5.09
C GLU A 118 13.93 8.76 4.47
N MET A 119 13.64 9.73 3.62
CA MET A 119 14.70 10.56 3.00
C MET A 119 15.29 11.54 4.00
N ILE A 120 14.53 11.99 5.02
CA ILE A 120 14.94 13.00 6.00
C ILE A 120 15.54 12.35 7.25
N TRP A 121 14.91 11.33 7.80
CA TRP A 121 15.27 10.71 9.09
C TRP A 121 15.92 9.33 8.97
N GLY A 122 16.09 8.81 7.77
CA GLY A 122 16.64 7.48 7.52
C GLY A 122 15.59 6.40 7.37
N ARG A 123 16.01 5.23 6.89
CA ARG A 123 15.11 4.16 6.44
C ARG A 123 14.41 3.41 7.58
N TYR A 124 14.98 3.41 8.77
CA TYR A 124 14.51 2.60 9.89
C TYR A 124 14.26 3.47 11.11
N ALA A 125 13.18 3.18 11.83
CA ALA A 125 12.92 3.83 13.11
C ALA A 125 14.05 3.51 14.09
N ARG A 126 14.69 4.54 14.68
CA ARG A 126 15.64 4.33 15.78
C ARG A 126 14.94 3.61 16.91
N GLN A 127 15.51 2.51 17.34
CA GLN A 127 15.15 1.85 18.57
C GLN A 127 16.16 2.32 19.62
N ASP A 128 15.73 3.29 20.42
CA ASP A 128 16.44 3.64 21.66
C ASP A 128 16.08 2.64 22.76
#